data_14cf4277e893822797d4d29598c879cf
#
_entry.id   14cf4277e893822797d4d29598c879cf
#
_cell.length_a   1.000
_cell.length_b   1.000
_cell.length_c   1.000
_cell.angle_alpha   90.00
_cell.angle_beta   90.00
_cell.angle_gamma   90.00
#
_symmetry.space_group_name_H-M   'P 1'
#
loop_
_entity.id
_entity.type
_entity.pdbx_description
1 polymer ?
#
loop_
_entity_poly.entity_id
_entity_poly.type
_entity_poly.pdbx_seq_one_letter_code
_entity_poly.pdbx_strand_id
1 'polypeptide(L)'
;GCMCAGLTLTAGVGVENVQAADKKLVYISRDMTDPFGAWLANSMQEKGEAAGYKVTVMDEQNDAAKCVEMLENAKNSSPDAIVLQPTSDAQVLNTINSIRDEGIPVVVVNLTLPEDPEGAPTVLCDDITLGKTIGAVAAENLPENANIVILNGIPGFSVSLDRREGFQEGLLDARDDITVLDELDASFNKDEAMNAMDDWLQKYDNIDGVICQSDGMALGAIESYKSNNKDISDVQFYGIDGLADGCLSIEAGELTATVLQDANAMADKAIEMVNGLLDGSIEGNPIESIDAEVITKDNVEDMIASHKENGLID
;
A
#
# COMPACT_ATOMS: atom_id res chain seq x y z
N GLY A 1 83.08 1.96 -25.60
CA GLY A 1 81.67 2.30 -25.56
C GLY A 1 80.84 1.14 -25.00
N CYS A 2 80.47 1.17 -23.72
CA CYS A 2 79.56 0.20 -23.14
C CYS A 2 78.19 0.85 -23.06
N MET A 3 77.19 0.22 -23.73
CA MET A 3 75.81 0.53 -23.58
C MET A 3 75.22 -0.34 -22.41
N CYS A 4 74.78 0.31 -21.36
CA CYS A 4 73.95 -0.35 -20.35
C CYS A 4 72.47 -0.12 -20.73
N ALA A 5 71.77 -1.23 -21.00
CA ALA A 5 70.33 -1.24 -21.18
C ALA A 5 69.68 -1.41 -19.80
N GLY A 6 68.96 -0.37 -19.36
CA GLY A 6 68.12 -0.46 -18.15
C GLY A 6 66.79 -1.09 -18.46
N LEU A 7 66.49 -2.24 -17.85
CA LEU A 7 65.14 -2.81 -17.82
C LEU A 7 64.32 -2.09 -16.73
N THR A 8 63.32 -1.36 -17.12
CA THR A 8 62.27 -0.89 -16.19
C THR A 8 61.18 -1.96 -16.09
N LEU A 9 61.10 -2.64 -14.95
CA LEU A 9 59.92 -3.45 -14.58
C LEU A 9 58.79 -2.50 -14.17
N THR A 10 57.77 -2.37 -14.98
CA THR A 10 56.51 -1.83 -14.55
C THR A 10 55.68 -2.90 -13.87
N ALA A 11 55.63 -2.87 -12.52
CA ALA A 11 54.67 -3.65 -11.76
C ALA A 11 53.29 -3.08 -12.03
N GLY A 12 52.50 -3.78 -12.85
CA GLY A 12 51.08 -3.53 -13.00
C GLY A 12 50.37 -3.97 -11.69
N VAL A 13 49.99 -3.01 -10.87
CA VAL A 13 49.04 -3.26 -9.78
C VAL A 13 47.70 -3.56 -10.41
N GLY A 14 47.37 -4.84 -10.52
CA GLY A 14 46.00 -5.25 -10.84
C GLY A 14 45.07 -4.74 -9.74
N VAL A 15 44.25 -3.76 -10.06
CA VAL A 15 43.10 -3.41 -9.25
C VAL A 15 42.15 -4.59 -9.42
N GLU A 16 42.19 -5.55 -8.48
CA GLU A 16 41.09 -6.50 -8.31
C GLU A 16 39.85 -5.66 -8.04
N ASN A 17 38.92 -5.63 -9.00
CA ASN A 17 37.56 -5.23 -8.75
C ASN A 17 36.99 -6.21 -7.73
N VAL A 18 37.08 -5.87 -6.46
CA VAL A 18 36.28 -6.51 -5.42
C VAL A 18 34.84 -6.10 -5.75
N GLN A 19 34.14 -7.00 -6.43
CA GLN A 19 32.70 -6.88 -6.65
C GLN A 19 32.09 -6.78 -5.25
N ALA A 20 31.51 -5.63 -4.93
CA ALA A 20 30.81 -5.45 -3.66
C ALA A 20 29.79 -6.60 -3.54
N ALA A 21 29.82 -7.33 -2.44
CA ALA A 21 28.86 -8.39 -2.21
C ALA A 21 27.45 -7.78 -2.35
N ASP A 22 26.60 -8.39 -3.18
CA ASP A 22 25.24 -7.92 -3.38
C ASP A 22 24.53 -7.86 -2.02
N LYS A 23 24.11 -6.66 -1.62
CA LYS A 23 23.32 -6.49 -0.40
C LYS A 23 21.99 -7.23 -0.56
N LYS A 24 21.52 -7.89 0.47
CA LYS A 24 20.31 -8.71 0.46
C LYS A 24 19.18 -7.96 1.18
N LEU A 25 18.06 -7.78 0.50
CA LEU A 25 16.83 -7.26 1.07
C LEU A 25 15.73 -8.31 0.99
N VAL A 26 15.03 -8.55 2.09
CA VAL A 26 13.80 -9.35 2.08
C VAL A 26 12.63 -8.42 2.24
N TYR A 27 11.65 -8.54 1.34
CA TYR A 27 10.35 -7.91 1.47
C TYR A 27 9.28 -8.97 1.76
N ILE A 28 8.49 -8.75 2.80
CA ILE A 28 7.36 -9.62 3.16
C ILE A 28 6.08 -8.84 2.92
N SER A 29 5.30 -9.28 1.93
CA SER A 29 4.00 -8.73 1.60
C SER A 29 2.91 -9.35 2.46
N ARG A 30 1.93 -8.56 2.87
CA ARG A 30 0.73 -9.03 3.57
C ARG A 30 -0.10 -10.00 2.71
N ASP A 31 -0.37 -9.59 1.47
CA ASP A 31 -1.19 -10.37 0.53
C ASP A 31 -0.95 -9.87 -0.90
N MET A 32 -0.37 -10.71 -1.73
CA MET A 32 -0.14 -10.39 -3.14
C MET A 32 -1.36 -10.69 -4.03
N THR A 33 -2.45 -11.23 -3.48
CA THR A 33 -3.74 -11.32 -4.17
C THR A 33 -4.55 -10.04 -4.06
N ASP A 34 -4.24 -9.20 -3.06
CA ASP A 34 -4.72 -7.83 -2.97
C ASP A 34 -3.97 -6.95 -4.01
N PRO A 35 -4.67 -6.22 -4.90
CA PRO A 35 -4.02 -5.41 -5.94
C PRO A 35 -3.04 -4.38 -5.41
N PHE A 36 -3.32 -3.74 -4.26
CA PHE A 36 -2.37 -2.82 -3.63
C PHE A 36 -1.14 -3.56 -3.11
N GLY A 37 -1.33 -4.70 -2.45
CA GLY A 37 -0.24 -5.55 -1.97
C GLY A 37 0.67 -6.01 -3.11
N ALA A 38 0.10 -6.39 -4.26
CA ALA A 38 0.86 -6.75 -5.45
C ALA A 38 1.64 -5.55 -6.03
N TRP A 39 1.02 -4.38 -6.11
CA TRP A 39 1.69 -3.16 -6.57
C TRP A 39 2.86 -2.79 -5.66
N LEU A 40 2.65 -2.77 -4.34
CA LEU A 40 3.71 -2.47 -3.38
C LEU A 40 4.85 -3.49 -3.44
N ALA A 41 4.55 -4.79 -3.59
CA ALA A 41 5.57 -5.84 -3.73
C ALA A 41 6.43 -5.65 -4.99
N ASN A 42 5.80 -5.36 -6.12
CA ASN A 42 6.51 -5.09 -7.38
C ASN A 42 7.37 -3.83 -7.27
N SER A 43 6.82 -2.74 -6.69
CA SER A 43 7.56 -1.49 -6.48
C SER A 43 8.75 -1.70 -5.55
N MET A 44 8.57 -2.48 -4.47
CA MET A 44 9.64 -2.78 -3.52
C MET A 44 10.77 -3.58 -4.17
N GLN A 45 10.43 -4.56 -5.02
CA GLN A 45 11.42 -5.31 -5.79
C GLN A 45 12.18 -4.40 -6.75
N GLU A 46 11.47 -3.63 -7.56
CA GLU A 46 12.08 -2.74 -8.57
C GLU A 46 13.01 -1.70 -7.92
N LYS A 47 12.51 -0.98 -6.89
CA LYS A 47 13.28 0.07 -6.20
C LYS A 47 14.45 -0.50 -5.42
N GLY A 48 14.28 -1.65 -4.79
CA GLY A 48 15.35 -2.35 -4.09
C GLY A 48 16.46 -2.81 -5.04
N GLU A 49 16.10 -3.42 -6.18
CA GLU A 49 17.06 -3.83 -7.21
C GLU A 49 17.80 -2.62 -7.83
N ALA A 50 17.08 -1.53 -8.10
CA ALA A 50 17.66 -0.28 -8.59
C ALA A 50 18.65 0.34 -7.58
N ALA A 51 18.42 0.15 -6.28
CA ALA A 51 19.31 0.56 -5.19
C ALA A 51 20.49 -0.41 -4.96
N GLY A 52 20.61 -1.49 -5.74
CA GLY A 52 21.71 -2.45 -5.69
C GLY A 52 21.51 -3.62 -4.71
N TYR A 53 20.27 -3.86 -4.28
CA TYR A 53 19.93 -5.03 -3.48
C TYR A 53 19.57 -6.23 -4.34
N LYS A 54 19.91 -7.43 -3.85
CA LYS A 54 19.24 -8.65 -4.26
C LYS A 54 17.98 -8.79 -3.43
N VAL A 55 16.82 -8.55 -4.04
CA VAL A 55 15.52 -8.57 -3.36
C VAL A 55 14.92 -9.95 -3.39
N THR A 56 14.43 -10.42 -2.24
CA THR A 56 13.59 -11.61 -2.11
C THR A 56 12.21 -11.18 -1.63
N VAL A 57 11.18 -11.49 -2.40
CA VAL A 57 9.78 -11.21 -2.04
C VAL A 57 9.14 -12.46 -1.46
N MET A 58 8.47 -12.31 -0.34
CA MET A 58 7.67 -13.36 0.32
C MET A 58 6.23 -12.85 0.48
N ASP A 59 5.27 -13.76 0.51
CA ASP A 59 3.84 -13.46 0.66
C ASP A 59 3.26 -14.23 1.84
N GLU A 60 2.84 -13.54 2.89
CA GLU A 60 2.24 -14.15 4.08
C GLU A 60 0.77 -14.55 3.88
N GLN A 61 0.17 -14.18 2.73
CA GLN A 61 -1.18 -14.58 2.36
C GLN A 61 -2.24 -14.21 3.41
N ASN A 62 -2.08 -13.05 4.00
CA ASN A 62 -2.96 -12.52 5.03
C ASN A 62 -3.10 -13.44 6.28
N ASP A 63 -2.03 -14.16 6.62
CA ASP A 63 -1.96 -15.11 7.73
C ASP A 63 -0.85 -14.71 8.72
N ALA A 64 -1.24 -14.30 9.92
CA ALA A 64 -0.31 -13.84 10.95
C ALA A 64 0.70 -14.91 11.40
N ALA A 65 0.33 -16.19 11.38
CA ALA A 65 1.25 -17.28 11.71
C ALA A 65 2.31 -17.46 10.62
N LYS A 66 1.92 -17.31 9.34
CA LYS A 66 2.86 -17.29 8.21
C LYS A 66 3.77 -16.07 8.26
N CYS A 67 3.26 -14.90 8.69
CA CYS A 67 4.09 -13.72 8.88
C CYS A 67 5.27 -13.99 9.81
N VAL A 68 5.01 -14.58 10.99
CA VAL A 68 6.06 -14.96 11.95
C VAL A 68 7.03 -15.98 11.35
N GLU A 69 6.51 -17.01 10.66
CA GLU A 69 7.36 -18.00 9.99
C GLU A 69 8.26 -17.35 8.93
N MET A 70 7.72 -16.43 8.12
CA MET A 70 8.49 -15.75 7.07
C MET A 70 9.54 -14.80 7.65
N LEU A 71 9.24 -14.10 8.75
CA LEU A 71 10.22 -13.30 9.46
C LEU A 71 11.40 -14.15 9.97
N GLU A 72 11.13 -15.32 10.55
CA GLU A 72 12.17 -16.24 10.97
C GLU A 72 12.96 -16.81 9.77
N ASN A 73 12.30 -17.15 8.67
CA ASN A 73 12.96 -17.60 7.44
C ASN A 73 13.80 -16.49 6.83
N ALA A 74 13.30 -15.26 6.82
CA ALA A 74 14.05 -14.09 6.36
C ALA A 74 15.31 -13.89 7.19
N LYS A 75 15.20 -13.89 8.52
CA LYS A 75 16.35 -13.79 9.45
C LYS A 75 17.39 -14.85 9.14
N ASN A 76 16.98 -16.11 8.99
CA ASN A 76 17.87 -17.25 8.73
C ASN A 76 18.60 -17.15 7.38
N SER A 77 18.11 -16.35 6.43
CA SER A 77 18.79 -16.09 5.16
C SER A 77 19.94 -15.09 5.27
N SER A 78 20.15 -14.51 6.46
CA SER A 78 21.15 -13.48 6.75
C SER A 78 21.01 -12.27 5.79
N PRO A 79 19.87 -11.58 5.78
CA PRO A 79 19.68 -10.38 4.97
C PRO A 79 20.40 -9.19 5.61
N ASP A 80 20.66 -8.15 4.81
CA ASP A 80 21.12 -6.86 5.33
C ASP A 80 19.98 -6.05 5.95
N ALA A 81 18.75 -6.22 5.45
CA ALA A 81 17.53 -5.63 6.01
C ALA A 81 16.27 -6.41 5.62
N ILE A 82 15.20 -6.17 6.37
CA ILE A 82 13.86 -6.68 6.09
C ILE A 82 12.90 -5.51 5.99
N VAL A 83 12.01 -5.51 4.98
CA VAL A 83 10.86 -4.62 4.89
C VAL A 83 9.60 -5.49 5.01
N LEU A 84 8.68 -5.09 5.88
CA LEU A 84 7.50 -5.87 6.24
C LEU A 84 6.23 -5.05 6.08
N GLN A 85 5.26 -5.58 5.33
CA GLN A 85 3.86 -5.18 5.37
C GLN A 85 3.08 -6.21 6.19
N PRO A 86 2.83 -6.00 7.49
CA PRO A 86 2.30 -7.06 8.36
C PRO A 86 0.78 -7.21 8.24
N THR A 87 0.30 -8.45 8.42
CA THR A 87 -1.13 -8.77 8.57
C THR A 87 -1.65 -8.48 9.98
N SER A 88 -0.82 -8.66 10.99
CA SER A 88 -1.17 -8.46 12.40
C SER A 88 -0.04 -7.72 13.11
N ASP A 89 -0.45 -6.83 13.97
CA ASP A 89 0.42 -5.99 14.76
C ASP A 89 0.96 -6.71 16.03
N ALA A 90 0.10 -7.32 16.83
CA ALA A 90 0.47 -7.86 18.14
C ALA A 90 1.36 -9.12 18.08
N GLN A 91 1.14 -10.01 17.10
CA GLN A 91 1.85 -11.29 17.04
C GLN A 91 3.26 -11.15 16.46
N VAL A 92 3.47 -10.20 15.56
CA VAL A 92 4.75 -10.01 14.86
C VAL A 92 5.76 -9.20 15.65
N LEU A 93 5.29 -8.38 16.61
CA LEU A 93 6.11 -7.42 17.32
C LEU A 93 7.30 -8.07 18.04
N ASN A 94 7.08 -9.15 18.77
CA ASN A 94 8.14 -9.86 19.48
C ASN A 94 9.19 -10.41 18.51
N THR A 95 8.78 -10.91 17.35
CA THR A 95 9.69 -11.44 16.33
C THR A 95 10.48 -10.32 15.68
N ILE A 96 9.85 -9.19 15.36
CA ILE A 96 10.53 -8.00 14.84
C ILE A 96 11.60 -7.52 15.82
N ASN A 97 11.25 -7.37 17.09
CA ASN A 97 12.20 -6.91 18.11
C ASN A 97 13.38 -7.90 18.26
N SER A 98 13.12 -9.20 18.27
CA SER A 98 14.19 -10.22 18.31
C SER A 98 15.14 -10.11 17.11
N ILE A 99 14.63 -9.85 15.91
CA ILE A 99 15.44 -9.69 14.70
C ILE A 99 16.28 -8.41 14.78
N ARG A 100 15.70 -7.32 15.27
CA ARG A 100 16.39 -6.03 15.46
C ARG A 100 17.48 -6.12 16.52
N ASP A 101 17.25 -6.86 17.59
CA ASP A 101 18.25 -7.11 18.65
C ASP A 101 19.47 -7.88 18.12
N GLU A 102 19.33 -8.66 17.05
CA GLU A 102 20.43 -9.32 16.34
C GLU A 102 21.14 -8.37 15.34
N GLY A 103 20.71 -7.10 15.23
CA GLY A 103 21.34 -6.08 14.41
C GLY A 103 20.83 -6.02 12.96
N ILE A 104 19.73 -6.71 12.63
CA ILE A 104 19.11 -6.66 11.31
C ILE A 104 18.01 -5.60 11.34
N PRO A 105 18.11 -4.49 10.55
CA PRO A 105 17.05 -3.50 10.46
C PRO A 105 15.75 -4.10 9.92
N VAL A 106 14.62 -3.76 10.55
CA VAL A 106 13.28 -4.08 10.07
C VAL A 106 12.53 -2.76 9.89
N VAL A 107 12.07 -2.49 8.68
CA VAL A 107 11.22 -1.36 8.32
C VAL A 107 9.80 -1.86 8.09
N VAL A 108 8.83 -1.25 8.77
CA VAL A 108 7.41 -1.57 8.58
C VAL A 108 6.83 -0.61 7.54
N VAL A 109 5.99 -1.12 6.67
CA VAL A 109 5.29 -0.31 5.66
C VAL A 109 3.78 -0.48 5.76
N ASN A 110 3.05 0.54 5.35
CA ASN A 110 1.59 0.59 5.20
C ASN A 110 0.79 0.76 6.50
N LEU A 111 1.32 0.38 7.67
CA LEU A 111 0.67 0.60 8.96
C LEU A 111 1.69 0.81 10.09
N THR A 112 1.24 1.35 11.21
CA THR A 112 2.01 1.38 12.46
C THR A 112 1.73 0.14 13.30
N LEU A 113 2.73 -0.28 14.08
CA LEU A 113 2.55 -1.33 15.08
C LEU A 113 2.04 -0.70 16.39
N PRO A 114 0.82 -1.01 16.85
CA PRO A 114 0.14 -0.20 17.86
C PRO A 114 0.66 -0.32 19.30
N GLU A 115 1.41 -1.35 19.64
CA GLU A 115 1.80 -1.61 21.03
C GLU A 115 3.32 -1.57 21.27
N ASP A 116 4.09 -1.03 20.31
CA ASP A 116 5.52 -0.90 20.49
C ASP A 116 5.85 0.47 21.11
N PRO A 117 6.23 0.55 22.41
CA PRO A 117 6.58 1.83 23.03
C PRO A 117 7.85 2.45 22.44
N GLU A 118 8.69 1.67 21.78
CA GLU A 118 9.88 2.14 21.07
C GLU A 118 9.58 2.32 19.56
N GLY A 119 8.47 1.77 19.07
CA GLY A 119 8.08 1.77 17.67
C GLY A 119 8.99 0.95 16.78
N ALA A 120 8.69 0.94 15.51
CA ALA A 120 9.56 0.44 14.45
C ALA A 120 9.71 1.53 13.39
N PRO A 121 10.86 1.62 12.69
CA PRO A 121 10.97 2.48 11.52
C PRO A 121 9.84 2.17 10.55
N THR A 122 9.04 3.17 10.20
CA THR A 122 7.76 2.97 9.49
C THR A 122 7.59 3.95 8.35
N VAL A 123 7.08 3.47 7.22
CA VAL A 123 6.64 4.29 6.07
C VAL A 123 5.18 3.94 5.76
N LEU A 124 4.30 4.93 5.76
CA LEU A 124 2.87 4.72 5.55
C LEU A 124 2.20 5.92 4.85
N CYS A 125 0.99 5.69 4.35
CA CYS A 125 0.01 6.76 4.20
C CYS A 125 -0.88 6.72 5.44
N ASP A 126 -1.21 7.88 6.02
CA ASP A 126 -2.06 7.95 7.22
C ASP A 126 -3.50 7.57 6.87
N ASP A 127 -3.99 6.45 7.39
CA ASP A 127 -5.28 5.87 7.01
C ASP A 127 -6.48 6.69 7.47
N ILE A 128 -6.39 7.41 8.61
CA ILE A 128 -7.42 8.37 9.01
C ILE A 128 -7.47 9.50 7.98
N THR A 129 -6.32 10.02 7.58
CA THR A 129 -6.23 11.08 6.55
C THR A 129 -6.76 10.61 5.21
N LEU A 130 -6.44 9.38 4.76
CA LEU A 130 -6.99 8.79 3.53
C LEU A 130 -8.52 8.74 3.58
N GLY A 131 -9.08 8.16 4.64
CA GLY A 131 -10.52 8.06 4.84
C GLY A 131 -11.21 9.43 4.92
N LYS A 132 -10.63 10.37 5.66
CA LYS A 132 -11.14 11.73 5.81
C LYS A 132 -11.12 12.49 4.48
N THR A 133 -10.07 12.34 3.71
CA THR A 133 -9.91 13.01 2.42
C THR A 133 -10.97 12.55 1.43
N ILE A 134 -11.16 11.23 1.25
CA ILE A 134 -12.22 10.72 0.34
C ILE A 134 -13.61 11.00 0.88
N GLY A 135 -13.79 10.96 2.20
CA GLY A 135 -15.04 11.33 2.87
C GLY A 135 -15.43 12.78 2.58
N ALA A 136 -14.46 13.71 2.63
CA ALA A 136 -14.69 15.12 2.29
C ALA A 136 -15.09 15.30 0.82
N VAL A 137 -14.43 14.59 -0.11
CA VAL A 137 -14.82 14.59 -1.53
C VAL A 137 -16.24 14.07 -1.71
N ALA A 138 -16.62 13.01 -1.02
CA ALA A 138 -17.99 12.49 -1.05
C ALA A 138 -19.00 13.50 -0.45
N ALA A 139 -18.64 14.18 0.63
CA ALA A 139 -19.48 15.19 1.27
C ALA A 139 -19.80 16.36 0.33
N GLU A 140 -18.83 16.75 -0.51
CA GLU A 140 -19.01 17.84 -1.50
C GLU A 140 -19.87 17.44 -2.70
N ASN A 141 -19.82 16.16 -3.11
CA ASN A 141 -20.40 15.71 -4.37
C ASN A 141 -21.75 14.99 -4.22
N LEU A 142 -21.98 14.33 -3.06
CA LEU A 142 -23.24 13.62 -2.84
C LEU A 142 -24.44 14.56 -2.80
N PRO A 143 -25.61 14.16 -3.36
CA PRO A 143 -26.82 14.97 -3.32
C PRO A 143 -27.29 15.22 -1.88
N GLU A 144 -28.19 16.19 -1.71
CA GLU A 144 -28.86 16.41 -0.43
C GLU A 144 -29.69 15.19 -0.02
N ASN A 145 -29.64 14.83 1.27
CA ASN A 145 -30.33 13.66 1.84
C ASN A 145 -29.93 12.32 1.19
N ALA A 146 -28.65 12.19 0.78
CA ALA A 146 -28.15 10.99 0.13
C ALA A 146 -28.23 9.74 1.00
N ASN A 147 -28.62 8.65 0.38
CA ASN A 147 -28.55 7.30 0.96
C ASN A 147 -27.24 6.63 0.51
N ILE A 148 -26.43 6.20 1.44
CA ILE A 148 -25.16 5.56 1.16
C ILE A 148 -25.05 4.19 1.77
N VAL A 149 -24.15 3.37 1.23
CA VAL A 149 -23.65 2.14 1.84
C VAL A 149 -22.13 2.23 1.97
N ILE A 150 -21.57 1.51 2.96
CA ILE A 150 -20.14 1.51 3.26
C ILE A 150 -19.59 0.10 3.16
N LEU A 151 -18.50 -0.07 2.42
CA LEU A 151 -17.73 -1.31 2.33
C LEU A 151 -16.40 -1.14 3.07
N ASN A 152 -16.26 -1.81 4.21
CA ASN A 152 -15.05 -1.82 5.02
C ASN A 152 -14.08 -2.92 4.59
N GLY A 153 -12.82 -2.78 5.03
CA GLY A 153 -11.79 -3.80 4.85
C GLY A 153 -11.93 -4.98 5.82
N ILE A 154 -10.79 -5.45 6.34
CA ILE A 154 -10.73 -6.60 7.25
C ILE A 154 -11.24 -6.19 8.63
N PRO A 155 -12.18 -6.93 9.23
CA PRO A 155 -12.71 -6.60 10.54
C PRO A 155 -11.63 -6.60 11.63
N GLY A 156 -11.61 -5.52 12.43
CA GLY A 156 -10.65 -5.36 13.53
C GLY A 156 -9.22 -5.00 13.12
N PHE A 157 -8.92 -4.91 11.84
CA PHE A 157 -7.62 -4.49 11.34
C PHE A 157 -7.46 -2.96 11.45
N SER A 158 -6.31 -2.47 11.94
CA SER A 158 -6.09 -1.05 12.21
C SER A 158 -6.39 -0.17 11.01
N VAL A 159 -5.91 -0.54 9.82
CA VAL A 159 -6.18 0.17 8.56
C VAL A 159 -7.68 0.34 8.32
N SER A 160 -8.48 -0.72 8.56
CA SER A 160 -9.94 -0.67 8.38
C SER A 160 -10.62 0.24 9.40
N LEU A 161 -10.17 0.21 10.64
CA LEU A 161 -10.70 1.06 11.72
C LEU A 161 -10.38 2.53 11.45
N ASP A 162 -9.15 2.83 11.09
CA ASP A 162 -8.66 4.19 10.83
C ASP A 162 -9.32 4.82 9.59
N ARG A 163 -9.45 4.07 8.48
CA ARG A 163 -10.19 4.53 7.29
C ARG A 163 -11.66 4.80 7.60
N ARG A 164 -12.27 3.94 8.42
CA ARG A 164 -13.66 4.13 8.86
C ARG A 164 -13.82 5.36 9.75
N GLU A 165 -12.87 5.62 10.66
CA GLU A 165 -12.83 6.85 11.44
C GLU A 165 -12.70 8.08 10.53
N GLY A 166 -11.84 8.00 9.51
CA GLY A 166 -11.72 9.03 8.49
C GLY A 166 -13.04 9.30 7.75
N PHE A 167 -13.80 8.27 7.38
CA PHE A 167 -15.14 8.46 6.79
C PHE A 167 -16.10 9.15 7.75
N GLN A 168 -16.02 8.83 9.04
CA GLN A 168 -16.82 9.51 10.04
C GLN A 168 -16.51 11.02 10.05
N GLU A 169 -15.23 11.38 10.18
CA GLU A 169 -14.80 12.78 10.25
C GLU A 169 -15.03 13.55 8.94
N GLY A 170 -14.72 12.95 7.81
CA GLY A 170 -14.75 13.63 6.50
C GLY A 170 -16.14 13.73 5.88
N LEU A 171 -17.01 12.75 6.13
CA LEU A 171 -18.33 12.67 5.52
C LEU A 171 -19.46 12.82 6.53
N LEU A 172 -19.54 11.93 7.51
CA LEU A 172 -20.74 11.81 8.35
C LEU A 172 -20.85 12.94 9.39
N ASP A 173 -19.73 13.42 9.92
CA ASP A 173 -19.72 14.60 10.82
C ASP A 173 -19.89 15.92 10.04
N ALA A 174 -19.57 15.92 8.74
CA ALA A 174 -19.74 17.08 7.87
C ALA A 174 -21.15 17.23 7.30
N ARG A 175 -21.92 16.15 7.23
CA ARG A 175 -23.22 16.08 6.54
C ARG A 175 -24.27 15.31 7.36
N ASP A 176 -25.04 16.04 8.18
CA ASP A 176 -26.11 15.49 9.02
C ASP A 176 -27.28 14.88 8.23
N ASP A 177 -27.39 15.22 6.94
CA ASP A 177 -28.45 14.76 6.06
C ASP A 177 -28.14 13.42 5.36
N ILE A 178 -26.95 12.88 5.52
CA ILE A 178 -26.56 11.58 4.95
C ILE A 178 -27.16 10.43 5.77
N THR A 179 -27.77 9.48 5.08
CA THR A 179 -28.28 8.24 5.68
C THR A 179 -27.39 7.05 5.29
N VAL A 180 -26.74 6.44 6.26
CA VAL A 180 -26.05 5.15 6.05
C VAL A 180 -27.11 4.04 6.10
N LEU A 181 -27.45 3.48 4.94
CA LEU A 181 -28.42 2.38 4.83
C LEU A 181 -27.91 1.08 5.41
N ASP A 182 -26.64 0.79 5.13
CA ASP A 182 -25.97 -0.42 5.58
C ASP A 182 -24.45 -0.26 5.51
N GLU A 183 -23.75 -1.13 6.24
CA GLU A 183 -22.30 -1.16 6.33
C GLU A 183 -21.84 -2.61 6.51
N LEU A 184 -20.93 -3.10 5.69
CA LEU A 184 -20.41 -4.47 5.73
C LEU A 184 -18.90 -4.51 5.53
N ASP A 185 -18.28 -5.51 6.19
CA ASP A 185 -16.88 -5.85 5.95
C ASP A 185 -16.78 -6.72 4.69
N ALA A 186 -15.89 -6.34 3.77
CA ALA A 186 -15.61 -7.06 2.54
C ALA A 186 -14.11 -7.35 2.37
N SER A 187 -13.35 -7.30 3.46
CA SER A 187 -11.98 -7.82 3.62
C SER A 187 -10.96 -7.35 2.57
N PHE A 188 -11.14 -6.15 1.99
CA PHE A 188 -10.41 -5.64 0.82
C PHE A 188 -10.54 -6.56 -0.42
N ASN A 189 -11.58 -7.37 -0.47
CA ASN A 189 -11.80 -8.37 -1.51
C ASN A 189 -12.90 -7.91 -2.48
N LYS A 190 -12.58 -7.94 -3.79
CA LYS A 190 -13.50 -7.52 -4.85
C LYS A 190 -14.77 -8.36 -4.90
N ASP A 191 -14.64 -9.70 -4.78
CA ASP A 191 -15.77 -10.62 -4.89
C ASP A 191 -16.70 -10.52 -3.67
N GLU A 192 -16.15 -10.33 -2.46
CA GLU A 192 -16.94 -10.08 -1.24
C GLU A 192 -17.71 -8.75 -1.36
N ALA A 193 -17.07 -7.71 -1.88
CA ALA A 193 -17.72 -6.44 -2.14
C ALA A 193 -18.84 -6.55 -3.18
N MET A 194 -18.62 -7.31 -4.25
CA MET A 194 -19.64 -7.60 -5.26
C MET A 194 -20.84 -8.34 -4.66
N ASN A 195 -20.61 -9.37 -3.84
CA ASN A 195 -21.67 -10.12 -3.18
C ASN A 195 -22.48 -9.24 -2.19
N ALA A 196 -21.81 -8.41 -1.39
CA ALA A 196 -22.48 -7.46 -0.51
C ALA A 196 -23.37 -6.48 -1.29
N MET A 197 -22.86 -5.99 -2.42
CA MET A 197 -23.61 -5.07 -3.28
C MET A 197 -24.81 -5.76 -3.95
N ASP A 198 -24.67 -7.02 -4.40
CA ASP A 198 -25.78 -7.80 -4.96
C ASP A 198 -26.94 -7.93 -3.97
N ASP A 199 -26.65 -8.17 -2.69
CA ASP A 199 -27.64 -8.23 -1.62
C ASP A 199 -28.29 -6.85 -1.38
N TRP A 200 -27.51 -5.78 -1.37
CA TRP A 200 -28.02 -4.43 -1.17
C TRP A 200 -28.90 -3.94 -2.33
N LEU A 201 -28.57 -4.32 -3.56
CA LEU A 201 -29.39 -4.00 -4.75
C LEU A 201 -30.77 -4.68 -4.73
N GLN A 202 -30.93 -5.78 -3.96
CA GLN A 202 -32.21 -6.42 -3.74
C GLN A 202 -32.98 -5.80 -2.55
N LYS A 203 -32.25 -5.19 -1.60
CA LYS A 203 -32.81 -4.69 -0.33
C LYS A 203 -33.20 -3.24 -0.40
N TYR A 204 -32.45 -2.42 -1.14
CA TYR A 204 -32.61 -0.97 -1.20
C TYR A 204 -32.97 -0.49 -2.61
N ASP A 205 -34.01 0.34 -2.71
CA ASP A 205 -34.47 0.87 -3.99
C ASP A 205 -33.60 2.03 -4.49
N ASN A 206 -32.99 2.80 -3.57
CA ASN A 206 -32.15 3.96 -3.89
C ASN A 206 -30.90 3.98 -3.06
N ILE A 207 -29.75 3.93 -3.74
CA ILE A 207 -28.41 4.12 -3.19
C ILE A 207 -27.78 5.23 -4.01
N ASP A 208 -27.43 6.35 -3.39
CA ASP A 208 -26.83 7.50 -4.04
C ASP A 208 -25.29 7.44 -4.02
N GLY A 209 -24.72 6.76 -3.02
CA GLY A 209 -23.27 6.63 -2.87
C GLY A 209 -22.83 5.31 -2.29
N VAL A 210 -21.69 4.83 -2.76
CA VAL A 210 -20.98 3.64 -2.25
C VAL A 210 -19.58 4.06 -1.83
N ILE A 211 -19.32 4.02 -0.53
CA ILE A 211 -18.06 4.47 0.08
C ILE A 211 -17.23 3.24 0.43
N CYS A 212 -16.09 3.07 -0.22
CA CYS A 212 -15.27 1.88 -0.10
C CYS A 212 -13.87 2.20 0.47
N GLN A 213 -13.37 1.34 1.33
CA GLN A 213 -12.03 1.47 1.88
C GLN A 213 -10.92 1.04 0.92
N SER A 214 -11.26 0.54 -0.30
CA SER A 214 -10.30 0.28 -1.36
C SER A 214 -10.92 0.41 -2.74
N ASP A 215 -10.10 0.67 -3.75
CA ASP A 215 -10.52 0.68 -5.15
C ASP A 215 -11.01 -0.70 -5.61
N GLY A 216 -10.36 -1.77 -5.17
CA GLY A 216 -10.78 -3.13 -5.50
C GLY A 216 -12.23 -3.42 -5.08
N MET A 217 -12.63 -2.99 -3.88
CA MET A 217 -14.02 -3.12 -3.42
C MET A 217 -14.97 -2.21 -4.20
N ALA A 218 -14.56 -0.98 -4.51
CA ALA A 218 -15.36 -0.06 -5.33
C ALA A 218 -15.64 -0.64 -6.73
N LEU A 219 -14.63 -1.22 -7.37
CA LEU A 219 -14.76 -1.91 -8.65
C LEU A 219 -15.68 -3.13 -8.56
N GLY A 220 -15.64 -3.87 -7.45
CA GLY A 220 -16.59 -4.97 -7.18
C GLY A 220 -18.03 -4.48 -7.10
N ALA A 221 -18.26 -3.37 -6.40
CA ALA A 221 -19.58 -2.75 -6.31
C ALA A 221 -20.09 -2.26 -7.67
N ILE A 222 -19.23 -1.61 -8.48
CA ILE A 222 -19.56 -1.19 -9.85
C ILE A 222 -19.92 -2.40 -10.73
N GLU A 223 -19.16 -3.48 -10.64
CA GLU A 223 -19.40 -4.70 -11.40
C GLU A 223 -20.75 -5.36 -11.02
N SER A 224 -21.11 -5.36 -9.73
CA SER A 224 -22.42 -5.81 -9.27
C SER A 224 -23.57 -5.03 -9.93
N TYR A 225 -23.49 -3.69 -9.97
CA TYR A 225 -24.48 -2.88 -10.68
C TYR A 225 -24.62 -3.29 -12.14
N LYS A 226 -23.50 -3.42 -12.85
CA LYS A 226 -23.47 -3.81 -14.27
C LYS A 226 -24.06 -5.20 -14.50
N SER A 227 -23.66 -6.18 -13.66
CA SER A 227 -24.12 -7.57 -13.77
C SER A 227 -25.61 -7.72 -13.51
N ASN A 228 -26.18 -6.85 -12.65
CA ASN A 228 -27.60 -6.78 -12.37
C ASN A 228 -28.38 -5.86 -13.33
N ASN A 229 -27.74 -5.37 -14.41
CA ASN A 229 -28.31 -4.43 -15.38
C ASN A 229 -28.89 -3.16 -14.72
N LYS A 230 -28.26 -2.69 -13.65
CA LYS A 230 -28.63 -1.43 -12.99
C LYS A 230 -27.83 -0.28 -13.58
N ASP A 231 -28.46 0.87 -13.67
CA ASP A 231 -27.81 2.11 -14.11
C ASP A 231 -26.91 2.65 -12.99
N ILE A 232 -25.68 3.00 -13.34
CA ILE A 232 -24.70 3.59 -12.41
C ILE A 232 -24.60 5.12 -12.57
N SER A 233 -25.30 5.71 -13.53
CA SER A 233 -25.15 7.15 -13.87
C SER A 233 -25.54 8.10 -12.72
N ASP A 234 -26.43 7.66 -11.84
CA ASP A 234 -26.92 8.43 -10.70
C ASP A 234 -26.28 7.98 -9.37
N VAL A 235 -25.32 7.05 -9.39
CA VAL A 235 -24.64 6.52 -8.21
C VAL A 235 -23.18 6.96 -8.22
N GLN A 236 -22.70 7.42 -7.06
CA GLN A 236 -21.31 7.84 -6.89
C GLN A 236 -20.54 6.77 -6.12
N PHE A 237 -19.40 6.35 -6.69
CA PHE A 237 -18.52 5.36 -6.09
C PHE A 237 -17.21 6.00 -5.68
N TYR A 238 -16.76 5.70 -4.46
CA TYR A 238 -15.54 6.26 -3.88
C TYR A 238 -14.63 5.14 -3.39
N GLY A 239 -13.35 5.26 -3.67
CA GLY A 239 -12.34 4.28 -3.29
C GLY A 239 -11.12 4.90 -2.61
N ILE A 240 -10.19 4.07 -2.23
CA ILE A 240 -8.85 4.41 -1.74
C ILE A 240 -7.88 3.47 -2.46
N ASP A 241 -6.74 3.92 -2.82
CA ASP A 241 -5.49 3.33 -3.29
C ASP A 241 -4.93 4.03 -4.53
N GLY A 242 -5.76 4.47 -5.47
CA GLY A 242 -5.31 5.01 -6.76
C GLY A 242 -4.76 3.91 -7.67
N LEU A 243 -5.35 2.70 -7.62
CA LEU A 243 -4.96 1.56 -8.47
C LEU A 243 -5.10 1.87 -9.96
N ALA A 244 -4.31 1.17 -10.78
CA ALA A 244 -4.40 1.28 -12.24
C ALA A 244 -5.84 1.07 -12.77
N ASP A 245 -6.52 -0.01 -12.34
CA ASP A 245 -7.91 -0.28 -12.73
C ASP A 245 -8.88 0.75 -12.16
N GLY A 246 -8.62 1.28 -10.95
CA GLY A 246 -9.38 2.37 -10.36
C GLY A 246 -9.28 3.65 -11.19
N CYS A 247 -8.07 4.01 -11.63
CA CYS A 247 -7.83 5.16 -12.50
C CYS A 247 -8.52 5.01 -13.86
N LEU A 248 -8.45 3.82 -14.48
CA LEU A 248 -9.18 3.53 -15.74
C LEU A 248 -10.70 3.63 -15.54
N SER A 249 -11.21 3.21 -14.39
CA SER A 249 -12.63 3.34 -14.05
C SER A 249 -13.06 4.80 -13.85
N ILE A 250 -12.19 5.64 -13.27
CA ILE A 250 -12.41 7.11 -13.20
C ILE A 250 -12.41 7.71 -14.59
N GLU A 251 -11.45 7.35 -15.45
CA GLU A 251 -11.39 7.80 -16.85
C GLU A 251 -12.68 7.42 -17.61
N ALA A 252 -13.20 6.21 -17.37
CA ALA A 252 -14.47 5.75 -17.95
C ALA A 252 -15.71 6.45 -17.36
N GLY A 253 -15.58 7.19 -16.26
CA GLY A 253 -16.68 7.88 -15.58
C GLY A 253 -17.53 6.97 -14.69
N GLU A 254 -17.00 5.85 -14.25
CA GLU A 254 -17.68 4.85 -13.41
C GLU A 254 -17.31 5.00 -11.92
N LEU A 255 -16.03 5.04 -11.57
CA LEU A 255 -15.56 5.43 -10.25
C LEU A 255 -15.51 6.96 -10.19
N THR A 256 -16.08 7.55 -9.14
CA THR A 256 -16.15 9.01 -9.00
C THR A 256 -14.81 9.61 -8.60
N ALA A 257 -14.19 9.04 -7.59
CA ALA A 257 -12.88 9.47 -7.07
C ALA A 257 -12.22 8.36 -6.27
N THR A 258 -10.90 8.46 -6.17
CA THR A 258 -10.09 7.69 -5.21
C THR A 258 -9.07 8.61 -4.53
N VAL A 259 -8.48 8.15 -3.43
CA VAL A 259 -7.32 8.80 -2.81
C VAL A 259 -6.11 7.90 -2.99
N LEU A 260 -5.04 8.48 -3.51
CA LEU A 260 -3.80 7.77 -3.80
C LEU A 260 -3.13 7.29 -2.50
N GLN A 261 -2.90 5.99 -2.42
CA GLN A 261 -1.93 5.35 -1.55
C GLN A 261 -0.74 4.95 -2.42
N ASP A 262 0.27 5.82 -2.51
CA ASP A 262 1.34 5.68 -3.49
C ASP A 262 2.34 4.58 -3.11
N ALA A 263 2.19 3.40 -3.69
CA ALA A 263 3.07 2.26 -3.46
C ALA A 263 4.50 2.51 -3.96
N ASN A 264 4.68 3.30 -5.03
CA ASN A 264 6.01 3.64 -5.54
C ASN A 264 6.75 4.56 -4.56
N ALA A 265 6.08 5.63 -4.11
CA ALA A 265 6.64 6.55 -3.12
C ALA A 265 6.92 5.85 -1.79
N MET A 266 6.02 4.93 -1.37
CA MET A 266 6.21 4.13 -0.16
C MET A 266 7.44 3.22 -0.29
N ALA A 267 7.64 2.56 -1.43
CA ALA A 267 8.81 1.73 -1.70
C ALA A 267 10.10 2.55 -1.73
N ASP A 268 10.12 3.70 -2.42
CA ASP A 268 11.28 4.60 -2.46
C ASP A 268 11.67 5.05 -1.05
N LYS A 269 10.72 5.50 -0.24
CA LYS A 269 10.94 5.91 1.16
C LYS A 269 11.41 4.76 2.05
N ALA A 270 10.86 3.55 1.87
CA ALA A 270 11.30 2.39 2.61
C ALA A 270 12.76 2.03 2.30
N ILE A 271 13.18 2.09 1.02
CA ILE A 271 14.57 1.86 0.62
C ILE A 271 15.50 2.97 1.14
N GLU A 272 15.08 4.24 1.10
CA GLU A 272 15.83 5.34 1.73
C GLU A 272 16.04 5.08 3.23
N MET A 273 14.98 4.66 3.93
CA MET A 273 15.03 4.34 5.36
C MET A 273 15.95 3.16 5.65
N VAL A 274 15.87 2.08 4.86
CA VAL A 274 16.79 0.93 4.95
C VAL A 274 18.25 1.40 4.80
N ASN A 275 18.55 2.19 3.77
CA ASN A 275 19.90 2.70 3.54
C ASN A 275 20.39 3.55 4.71
N GLY A 276 19.57 4.46 5.23
CA GLY A 276 19.91 5.32 6.34
C GLY A 276 20.13 4.57 7.66
N LEU A 277 19.37 3.49 7.90
CA LEU A 277 19.60 2.61 9.06
C LEU A 277 20.91 1.82 8.92
N LEU A 278 21.24 1.36 7.72
CA LEU A 278 22.46 0.59 7.47
C LEU A 278 23.73 1.43 7.52
N ASP A 279 23.70 2.69 7.09
CA ASP A 279 24.85 3.59 7.10
C ASP A 279 24.93 4.46 8.37
N GLY A 280 23.91 4.39 9.24
CA GLY A 280 23.86 5.11 10.51
C GLY A 280 23.43 6.59 10.37
N SER A 281 22.97 7.04 9.20
CA SER A 281 22.43 8.39 9.01
C SER A 281 21.01 8.54 9.56
N ILE A 282 20.29 7.43 9.74
CA ILE A 282 18.99 7.37 10.42
C ILE A 282 19.14 6.54 11.68
N GLU A 283 18.66 7.06 12.80
CA GLU A 283 18.67 6.41 14.10
C GLU A 283 17.25 6.36 14.68
N GLY A 284 16.99 5.40 15.55
CA GLY A 284 15.70 5.23 16.22
C GLY A 284 14.62 4.66 15.32
N ASN A 285 13.38 5.10 15.56
CA ASN A 285 12.19 4.55 14.90
C ASN A 285 11.37 5.68 14.24
N PRO A 286 11.88 6.34 13.19
CA PRO A 286 11.15 7.41 12.53
C PRO A 286 9.89 6.85 11.83
N ILE A 287 8.86 7.68 11.75
CA ILE A 287 7.66 7.44 10.97
C ILE A 287 7.64 8.46 9.84
N GLU A 288 7.69 7.98 8.60
CA GLU A 288 7.59 8.77 7.38
C GLU A 288 6.20 8.59 6.78
N SER A 289 5.49 9.70 6.59
CA SER A 289 4.16 9.69 5.98
C SER A 289 4.23 10.15 4.53
N ILE A 290 3.53 9.42 3.66
CA ILE A 290 3.30 9.78 2.26
C ILE A 290 2.00 10.60 2.20
N ASP A 291 2.03 11.71 1.48
CA ASP A 291 0.86 12.58 1.34
C ASP A 291 -0.28 11.89 0.58
N ALA A 292 -1.51 12.17 1.01
CA ALA A 292 -2.72 11.73 0.33
C ALA A 292 -3.05 12.67 -0.83
N GLU A 293 -3.23 12.13 -2.04
CA GLU A 293 -3.65 12.87 -3.23
C GLU A 293 -5.00 12.37 -3.71
N VAL A 294 -5.95 13.30 -3.94
CA VAL A 294 -7.25 12.97 -4.53
C VAL A 294 -7.11 12.81 -6.03
N ILE A 295 -7.58 11.69 -6.56
CA ILE A 295 -7.66 11.41 -7.99
C ILE A 295 -9.12 11.45 -8.42
N THR A 296 -9.40 12.33 -9.38
CA THR A 296 -10.70 12.52 -10.00
C THR A 296 -10.55 12.56 -11.52
N LYS A 297 -11.65 12.73 -12.23
CA LYS A 297 -11.64 12.93 -13.68
C LYS A 297 -10.70 14.06 -14.16
N ASP A 298 -10.45 15.05 -13.29
CA ASP A 298 -9.69 16.25 -13.66
C ASP A 298 -8.16 16.00 -13.72
N ASN A 299 -7.66 15.00 -12.97
CA ASN A 299 -6.22 14.71 -12.87
C ASN A 299 -5.84 13.24 -13.11
N VAL A 300 -6.80 12.38 -13.38
CA VAL A 300 -6.57 10.94 -13.55
C VAL A 300 -5.61 10.59 -14.69
N GLU A 301 -5.54 11.43 -15.74
CA GLU A 301 -4.65 11.20 -16.88
C GLU A 301 -3.18 11.14 -16.47
N ASP A 302 -2.76 11.98 -15.51
CA ASP A 302 -1.38 11.99 -14.99
C ASP A 302 -1.08 10.68 -14.24
N MET A 303 -2.03 10.17 -13.46
CA MET A 303 -1.87 8.90 -12.76
C MET A 303 -1.87 7.71 -13.71
N ILE A 304 -2.71 7.70 -14.74
CA ILE A 304 -2.70 6.68 -15.79
C ILE A 304 -1.35 6.69 -16.53
N ALA A 305 -0.79 7.85 -16.83
CA ALA A 305 0.53 7.95 -17.43
C ALA A 305 1.62 7.36 -16.52
N SER A 306 1.58 7.65 -15.23
CA SER A 306 2.47 7.06 -14.24
C SER A 306 2.34 5.53 -14.17
N HIS A 307 1.13 5.02 -14.15
CA HIS A 307 0.90 3.55 -14.16
C HIS A 307 1.39 2.88 -15.44
N LYS A 308 1.31 3.55 -16.61
CA LYS A 308 1.90 3.06 -17.86
C LYS A 308 3.42 3.01 -17.81
N GLU A 309 4.04 4.07 -17.28
CA GLU A 309 5.50 4.10 -17.10
C GLU A 309 6.00 2.99 -16.17
N ASN A 310 5.19 2.62 -15.17
CA ASN A 310 5.49 1.54 -14.23
C ASN A 310 5.01 0.15 -14.72
N GLY A 311 4.50 0.03 -15.95
CA GLY A 311 4.09 -1.25 -16.55
C GLY A 311 2.83 -1.87 -15.91
N LEU A 312 2.00 -1.07 -15.22
CA LEU A 312 0.74 -1.52 -14.60
C LEU A 312 -0.46 -1.38 -15.56
N ILE A 313 -0.31 -0.61 -16.62
CA ILE A 313 -1.27 -0.43 -17.72
C ILE A 313 -0.50 -0.61 -19.04
N ASP A 314 -1.09 -1.32 -20.01
CA ASP A 314 -0.56 -1.54 -21.37
C ASP A 314 -0.59 -0.27 -22.24
#